data_b2f5f2a2e80eb5a924043e89f30f7b64
#
_entry.id   b2f5f2a2e80eb5a924043e89f30f7b64
#
_cell.length_a   1.000
_cell.length_b   1.000
_cell.length_c   1.000
_cell.angle_alpha   90.00
_cell.angle_beta   90.00
_cell.angle_gamma   90.00
#
_symmetry.space_group_name_H-M   'P 1'
#
loop_
_entity.id
_entity.type
_entity.pdbx_description
1 polymer ?
#
loop_
_entity_poly.entity_id
_entity_poly.type
_entity_poly.pdbx_seq_one_letter_code
_entity_poly.pdbx_strand_id
1 'polypeptide(L)'
;LSKRLSHGKGVDRRIMTELDANKKAEELLKGAYDLHVHSSPSVFPRELDGFQLIREADAAGMAGVMLKSHYESTALRAELINRYSGCKAKAYGGLCLNCPAGGLNVYAVKNALRAGAKYVWMPTRDAKNSLVFGNMEGDFFDRRGITILEQDGTLKECVYDIMDAIKEKDAFLATGHISPEESLILCREGRKRGVNMILTHPEFPRTR
;
A
#
# COMPACT_ATOMS: atom_id res chain seq x y z
N LEU A 1 -34.07 -46.75 34.78
CA LEU A 1 -33.82 -45.34 35.18
C LEU A 1 -33.16 -44.60 34.05
N SER A 2 -33.99 -43.84 33.34
CA SER A 2 -33.63 -42.99 32.17
C SER A 2 -33.04 -41.67 32.65
N LYS A 3 -31.84 -41.32 32.23
CA LYS A 3 -31.33 -39.93 32.28
C LYS A 3 -31.37 -39.33 30.89
N ARG A 4 -32.26 -38.38 30.70
CA ARG A 4 -32.32 -37.48 29.53
C ARG A 4 -31.08 -36.63 29.54
N LEU A 5 -30.30 -36.72 28.46
CA LEU A 5 -29.26 -35.75 28.14
C LEU A 5 -29.91 -34.52 27.52
N SER A 6 -29.66 -33.38 28.12
CA SER A 6 -30.13 -32.07 27.70
C SER A 6 -29.58 -31.70 26.35
N HIS A 7 -30.47 -31.29 25.45
CA HIS A 7 -30.09 -30.71 24.14
C HIS A 7 -29.31 -29.40 24.34
N GLY A 8 -28.08 -29.40 23.95
CA GLY A 8 -27.30 -28.19 23.76
C GLY A 8 -27.98 -27.29 22.74
N LYS A 9 -28.19 -26.04 23.09
CA LYS A 9 -28.72 -25.02 22.20
C LYS A 9 -27.80 -24.92 20.96
N GLY A 10 -28.30 -25.40 19.83
CA GLY A 10 -27.64 -25.18 18.53
C GLY A 10 -27.50 -23.68 18.29
N VAL A 11 -26.28 -23.24 18.03
CA VAL A 11 -26.01 -21.89 17.52
C VAL A 11 -26.74 -21.79 16.22
N ASP A 12 -27.79 -20.98 16.16
CA ASP A 12 -28.53 -20.63 14.95
C ASP A 12 -27.59 -19.88 14.03
N ARG A 13 -26.89 -20.59 13.15
CA ARG A 13 -26.13 -20.01 12.06
C ARG A 13 -27.15 -19.50 11.04
N ARG A 14 -27.67 -18.30 11.27
CA ARG A 14 -28.34 -17.57 10.22
C ARG A 14 -27.34 -17.43 9.07
N ILE A 15 -27.58 -18.17 8.02
CA ILE A 15 -26.90 -17.96 6.74
C ILE A 15 -27.28 -16.55 6.33
N MET A 16 -26.31 -15.63 6.40
CA MET A 16 -26.52 -14.23 6.00
C MET A 16 -26.85 -14.25 4.51
N THR A 17 -27.97 -13.70 4.12
CA THR A 17 -28.33 -13.60 2.72
C THR A 17 -27.34 -12.71 1.99
N GLU A 18 -27.17 -12.87 0.69
CA GLU A 18 -26.32 -12.00 -0.14
C GLU A 18 -26.69 -10.51 0.03
N LEU A 19 -27.99 -10.23 0.15
CA LEU A 19 -28.51 -8.89 0.39
C LEU A 19 -28.07 -8.32 1.76
N ASP A 20 -28.09 -9.15 2.80
CA ASP A 20 -27.65 -8.76 4.14
C ASP A 20 -26.13 -8.54 4.17
N ALA A 21 -25.36 -9.36 3.44
CA ALA A 21 -23.92 -9.20 3.27
C ALA A 21 -23.59 -7.88 2.58
N ASN A 22 -24.28 -7.54 1.50
CA ASN A 22 -24.07 -6.30 0.75
C ASN A 22 -24.40 -5.07 1.61
N LYS A 23 -25.52 -5.07 2.33
CA LYS A 23 -25.87 -3.97 3.26
C LYS A 23 -24.80 -3.77 4.33
N LYS A 24 -24.30 -4.85 4.90
CA LYS A 24 -23.25 -4.79 5.91
C LYS A 24 -21.93 -4.27 5.31
N ALA A 25 -21.58 -4.67 4.08
CA ALA A 25 -20.42 -4.15 3.37
C ALA A 25 -20.55 -2.63 3.13
N GLU A 26 -21.69 -2.15 2.67
CA GLU A 26 -21.97 -0.72 2.50
C GLU A 26 -21.85 0.07 3.81
N GLU A 27 -22.33 -0.49 4.93
CA GLU A 27 -22.15 0.12 6.25
C GLU A 27 -20.69 0.21 6.67
N LEU A 28 -19.89 -0.83 6.40
CA LEU A 28 -18.46 -0.87 6.74
C LEU A 28 -17.61 0.08 5.88
N LEU A 29 -18.05 0.39 4.67
CA LEU A 29 -17.36 1.35 3.79
C LEU A 29 -17.49 2.80 4.27
N LYS A 30 -18.52 3.14 5.07
CA LYS A 30 -18.71 4.50 5.56
C LYS A 30 -17.55 4.96 6.44
N GLY A 31 -16.85 5.99 6.00
CA GLY A 31 -15.65 6.51 6.67
C GLY A 31 -14.40 5.66 6.52
N ALA A 32 -14.44 4.58 5.74
CA ALA A 32 -13.30 3.73 5.49
C ALA A 32 -12.26 4.38 4.57
N TYR A 33 -11.04 3.89 4.62
CA TYR A 33 -9.96 4.24 3.70
C TYR A 33 -9.53 2.99 2.93
N ASP A 34 -9.43 3.09 1.59
CA ASP A 34 -8.66 2.13 0.82
C ASP A 34 -7.19 2.58 0.83
N LEU A 35 -6.34 1.81 1.50
CA LEU A 35 -4.95 2.19 1.71
C LEU A 35 -4.00 1.73 0.59
N HIS A 36 -4.52 1.12 -0.51
CA HIS A 36 -3.69 0.59 -1.56
C HIS A 36 -4.47 0.32 -2.85
N VAL A 37 -4.65 1.32 -3.69
CA VAL A 37 -5.37 1.17 -4.95
C VAL A 37 -4.60 1.75 -6.12
N HIS A 38 -4.67 1.07 -7.26
CA HIS A 38 -4.05 1.51 -8.51
C HIS A 38 -5.11 2.10 -9.45
N SER A 39 -4.80 3.25 -10.05
CA SER A 39 -5.65 3.91 -11.04
C SER A 39 -4.88 4.27 -12.31
N SER A 40 -5.59 4.53 -13.41
CA SER A 40 -5.03 5.17 -14.59
C SER A 40 -4.87 6.70 -14.36
N PRO A 41 -4.04 7.40 -15.17
CA PRO A 41 -3.15 6.84 -16.17
C PRO A 41 -2.06 5.99 -15.53
N SER A 42 -1.66 4.91 -16.22
CA SER A 42 -0.61 4.00 -15.79
C SER A 42 -0.04 3.28 -17.00
N VAL A 43 1.21 2.83 -16.92
CA VAL A 43 1.80 1.93 -17.93
C VAL A 43 1.15 0.55 -17.95
N PHE A 44 0.37 0.24 -16.92
CA PHE A 44 -0.44 -0.97 -16.85
C PHE A 44 -1.91 -0.63 -17.05
N PRO A 45 -2.70 -1.47 -17.73
CA PRO A 45 -4.14 -1.30 -17.80
C PRO A 45 -4.76 -1.21 -16.40
N ARG A 46 -5.67 -0.25 -16.22
CA ARG A 46 -6.41 -0.02 -14.97
C ARG A 46 -7.87 0.25 -15.31
N GLU A 47 -8.77 -0.28 -14.52
CA GLU A 47 -10.22 -0.17 -14.72
C GLU A 47 -10.69 1.28 -14.64
N LEU A 48 -10.22 2.01 -13.64
CA LEU A 48 -10.67 3.37 -13.33
C LEU A 48 -9.51 4.37 -13.41
N ASP A 49 -9.81 5.58 -13.83
CA ASP A 49 -8.93 6.72 -13.57
C ASP A 49 -9.09 7.24 -12.14
N GLY A 50 -8.18 8.14 -11.72
CA GLY A 50 -8.19 8.65 -10.36
C GLY A 50 -9.44 9.49 -10.03
N PHE A 51 -10.06 10.16 -10.99
CA PHE A 51 -11.29 10.91 -10.79
C PHE A 51 -12.52 10.00 -10.72
N GLN A 52 -12.56 8.94 -11.51
CA GLN A 52 -13.60 7.92 -11.42
C GLN A 52 -13.54 7.22 -10.07
N LEU A 53 -12.33 6.78 -9.68
CA LEU A 53 -12.09 6.11 -8.40
C LEU A 53 -12.54 6.93 -7.20
N ILE A 54 -12.20 8.22 -7.15
CA ILE A 54 -12.58 9.06 -6.00
C ILE A 54 -14.09 9.30 -5.96
N ARG A 55 -14.76 9.40 -7.12
CA ARG A 55 -16.22 9.52 -7.18
C ARG A 55 -16.94 8.27 -6.68
N GLU A 56 -16.42 7.08 -7.02
CA GLU A 56 -16.97 5.82 -6.50
C GLU A 56 -16.77 5.69 -5.00
N ALA A 57 -15.58 6.04 -4.50
CA ALA A 57 -15.30 6.05 -3.07
C ALA A 57 -16.22 7.03 -2.31
N ASP A 58 -16.42 8.24 -2.85
CA ASP A 58 -17.31 9.24 -2.26
C ASP A 58 -18.77 8.77 -2.24
N ALA A 59 -19.24 8.16 -3.34
CA ALA A 59 -20.60 7.60 -3.45
C ALA A 59 -20.82 6.44 -2.45
N ALA A 60 -19.77 5.64 -2.18
CA ALA A 60 -19.79 4.59 -1.15
C ALA A 60 -19.66 5.12 0.28
N GLY A 61 -19.50 6.44 0.47
CA GLY A 61 -19.33 7.07 1.77
C GLY A 61 -17.96 6.87 2.42
N MET A 62 -16.95 6.47 1.64
CA MET A 62 -15.59 6.31 2.12
C MET A 62 -14.95 7.66 2.46
N ALA A 63 -14.00 7.67 3.39
CA ALA A 63 -13.22 8.86 3.76
C ALA A 63 -12.10 9.16 2.76
N GLY A 64 -11.53 8.14 2.12
CA GLY A 64 -10.49 8.36 1.14
C GLY A 64 -9.82 7.12 0.56
N VAL A 65 -8.92 7.37 -0.38
CA VAL A 65 -8.17 6.34 -1.09
C VAL A 65 -6.69 6.71 -1.20
N MET A 66 -5.80 5.73 -1.06
CA MET A 66 -4.36 5.87 -1.26
C MET A 66 -4.00 5.41 -2.67
N LEU A 67 -3.72 6.37 -3.55
CA LEU A 67 -3.31 6.10 -4.93
C LEU A 67 -1.88 5.55 -4.96
N LYS A 68 -1.70 4.43 -5.61
CA LYS A 68 -0.38 3.82 -5.82
C LYS A 68 -0.05 3.72 -7.31
N SER A 69 1.17 4.11 -7.67
CA SER A 69 1.81 3.77 -8.93
C SER A 69 3.13 3.06 -8.67
N HIS A 70 3.50 2.10 -9.53
CA HIS A 70 4.79 1.44 -9.40
C HIS A 70 5.95 2.31 -9.86
N TYR A 71 5.72 3.25 -10.80
CA TYR A 71 6.81 3.89 -11.53
C TYR A 71 6.79 5.42 -11.52
N GLU A 72 5.85 6.00 -10.76
CA GLU A 72 5.77 7.46 -10.59
C GLU A 72 5.31 7.83 -9.19
N SER A 73 5.51 9.10 -8.82
CA SER A 73 4.87 9.68 -7.63
C SER A 73 3.42 10.05 -7.95
N THR A 74 2.49 9.62 -7.10
CA THR A 74 1.07 9.96 -7.21
C THR A 74 0.66 11.17 -6.35
N ALA A 75 1.62 11.84 -5.71
CA ALA A 75 1.35 12.97 -4.82
C ALA A 75 0.61 14.13 -5.52
N LEU A 76 1.13 14.61 -6.65
CA LEU A 76 0.51 15.70 -7.40
C LEU A 76 -0.78 15.27 -8.09
N ARG A 77 -0.92 14.00 -8.47
CA ARG A 77 -2.16 13.44 -8.99
C ARG A 77 -3.27 13.50 -7.91
N ALA A 78 -2.95 13.09 -6.69
CA ALA A 78 -3.89 13.18 -5.56
C ALA A 78 -4.31 14.63 -5.28
N GLU A 79 -3.37 15.58 -5.35
CA GLU A 79 -3.67 17.01 -5.21
C GLU A 79 -4.65 17.52 -6.28
N LEU A 80 -4.43 17.16 -7.55
CA LEU A 80 -5.34 17.53 -8.65
C LEU A 80 -6.74 16.93 -8.45
N ILE A 81 -6.83 15.67 -8.05
CA ILE A 81 -8.10 15.00 -7.78
C ILE A 81 -8.83 15.71 -6.63
N ASN A 82 -8.15 15.99 -5.53
CA ASN A 82 -8.74 16.68 -4.38
C ASN A 82 -9.24 18.08 -4.73
N ARG A 83 -8.55 18.78 -5.62
CA ARG A 83 -8.88 20.14 -6.03
C ARG A 83 -10.06 20.20 -6.98
N TYR A 84 -10.21 19.24 -7.87
CA TYR A 84 -11.13 19.35 -9.01
C TYR A 84 -12.23 18.29 -9.06
N SER A 85 -12.23 17.26 -8.18
CA SER A 85 -13.28 16.24 -8.18
C SER A 85 -14.62 16.71 -7.63
N GLY A 86 -14.61 17.67 -6.71
CA GLY A 86 -15.80 18.07 -5.96
C GLY A 86 -16.23 17.08 -4.88
N CYS A 87 -15.50 15.98 -4.68
CA CYS A 87 -15.82 14.93 -3.72
C CYS A 87 -15.42 15.31 -2.27
N LYS A 88 -16.13 14.74 -1.30
CA LYS A 88 -15.76 14.81 0.13
C LYS A 88 -14.62 13.85 0.45
N ALA A 89 -14.67 12.63 -0.10
CA ALA A 89 -13.60 11.66 -0.01
C ALA A 89 -12.28 12.23 -0.52
N LYS A 90 -11.15 11.87 0.12
CA LYS A 90 -9.84 12.44 -0.20
C LYS A 90 -8.94 11.40 -0.88
N ALA A 91 -8.28 11.84 -1.94
CA ALA A 91 -7.19 11.10 -2.55
C ALA A 91 -5.88 11.42 -1.83
N TYR A 92 -5.08 10.41 -1.57
CA TYR A 92 -3.74 10.52 -1.02
C TYR A 92 -2.75 9.91 -2.02
N GLY A 93 -1.56 10.45 -2.06
CA GLY A 93 -0.51 9.97 -2.96
C GLY A 93 0.71 9.45 -2.23
N GLY A 94 1.54 8.74 -2.97
CA GLY A 94 2.78 8.18 -2.47
C GLY A 94 3.83 7.97 -3.56
N LEU A 95 4.93 7.31 -3.20
CA LEU A 95 6.05 7.00 -4.08
C LEU A 95 6.51 5.57 -3.86
N CYS A 96 6.63 4.77 -4.94
CA CYS A 96 7.31 3.47 -4.93
C CYS A 96 8.76 3.62 -5.36
N LEU A 97 9.70 3.04 -4.60
CA LEU A 97 11.14 3.14 -4.85
C LEU A 97 11.63 2.10 -5.87
N ASN A 98 10.93 1.99 -6.99
CA ASN A 98 11.34 1.19 -8.14
C ASN A 98 12.31 1.97 -9.05
N CYS A 99 12.98 1.27 -9.97
CA CYS A 99 14.01 1.86 -10.85
C CYS A 99 13.54 3.11 -11.61
N PRO A 100 12.35 3.15 -12.24
CA PRO A 100 11.89 4.34 -12.95
C PRO A 100 11.68 5.57 -12.06
N ALA A 101 11.43 5.37 -10.75
CA ALA A 101 11.34 6.44 -9.76
C ALA A 101 12.71 6.81 -9.14
N GLY A 102 13.80 6.19 -9.62
CA GLY A 102 15.16 6.41 -9.15
C GLY A 102 15.65 5.43 -8.08
N GLY A 103 14.92 4.34 -7.82
CA GLY A 103 15.29 3.35 -6.80
C GLY A 103 15.28 3.94 -5.38
N LEU A 104 16.28 3.58 -4.56
CA LEU A 104 16.44 4.08 -3.19
C LEU A 104 16.98 5.53 -3.18
N ASN A 105 16.27 6.43 -3.81
CA ASN A 105 16.66 7.83 -4.00
C ASN A 105 16.00 8.75 -2.95
N VAL A 106 16.78 9.20 -1.99
CA VAL A 106 16.33 10.10 -0.93
C VAL A 106 15.79 11.43 -1.46
N TYR A 107 16.33 11.95 -2.57
CA TYR A 107 15.85 13.20 -3.16
C TYR A 107 14.46 13.05 -3.77
N ALA A 108 14.20 11.91 -4.43
CA ALA A 108 12.87 11.58 -4.94
C ALA A 108 11.85 11.47 -3.78
N VAL A 109 12.25 10.84 -2.66
CA VAL A 109 11.42 10.75 -1.44
C VAL A 109 11.12 12.14 -0.88
N LYS A 110 12.15 12.97 -0.64
CA LYS A 110 11.98 14.33 -0.12
C LYS A 110 11.08 15.18 -1.02
N ASN A 111 11.23 15.06 -2.35
CA ASN A 111 10.38 15.76 -3.29
C ASN A 111 8.92 15.28 -3.24
N ALA A 112 8.68 13.97 -3.23
CA ALA A 112 7.34 13.41 -3.14
C ALA A 112 6.63 13.81 -1.82
N LEU A 113 7.34 13.75 -0.69
CA LEU A 113 6.83 14.17 0.61
C LEU A 113 6.51 15.67 0.64
N ARG A 114 7.36 16.50 0.05
CA ARG A 114 7.10 17.95 -0.10
C ARG A 114 5.88 18.23 -0.98
N ALA A 115 5.63 17.39 -1.97
CA ALA A 115 4.43 17.44 -2.82
C ALA A 115 3.18 16.84 -2.15
N GLY A 116 3.25 16.44 -0.88
CA GLY A 116 2.11 15.93 -0.10
C GLY A 116 1.95 14.42 -0.09
N ALA A 117 2.96 13.65 -0.53
CA ALA A 117 2.92 12.19 -0.40
C ALA A 117 2.75 11.78 1.06
N LYS A 118 1.91 10.78 1.30
CA LYS A 118 1.67 10.19 2.62
C LYS A 118 2.32 8.83 2.79
N TYR A 119 2.60 8.13 1.69
CA TYR A 119 3.26 6.83 1.70
C TYR A 119 4.52 6.83 0.84
N VAL A 120 5.54 6.14 1.34
CA VAL A 120 6.69 5.70 0.55
C VAL A 120 6.75 4.18 0.66
N TRP A 121 6.69 3.49 -0.46
CA TRP A 121 6.90 2.04 -0.51
C TRP A 121 8.35 1.75 -0.86
N MET A 122 8.98 0.86 -0.12
CA MET A 122 10.19 0.20 -0.57
C MET A 122 9.97 -0.44 -1.95
N PRO A 123 11.03 -0.85 -2.66
CA PRO A 123 10.88 -1.44 -3.99
C PRO A 123 9.80 -2.51 -4.04
N THR A 124 8.99 -2.47 -5.09
CA THR A 124 7.91 -3.44 -5.33
C THR A 124 8.29 -4.36 -6.49
N ARG A 125 7.92 -4.01 -7.72
CA ARG A 125 8.24 -4.84 -8.89
C ARG A 125 9.74 -5.04 -9.08
N ASP A 126 10.55 -4.04 -8.73
CA ASP A 126 12.00 -4.07 -8.88
C ASP A 126 12.75 -4.54 -7.63
N ALA A 127 12.04 -4.94 -6.56
CA ALA A 127 12.66 -5.59 -5.41
C ALA A 127 13.36 -6.88 -5.84
N LYS A 128 14.59 -7.14 -5.35
CA LYS A 128 15.32 -8.38 -5.63
C LYS A 128 14.47 -9.61 -5.34
N ASN A 129 13.77 -9.61 -4.20
CA ASN A 129 12.85 -10.68 -3.83
C ASN A 129 11.73 -10.87 -4.85
N SER A 130 11.16 -9.78 -5.39
CA SER A 130 10.08 -9.89 -6.39
C SER A 130 10.55 -10.55 -7.69
N LEU A 131 11.80 -10.35 -8.09
CA LEU A 131 12.36 -10.92 -9.32
C LEU A 131 12.58 -12.44 -9.25
N VAL A 132 12.67 -13.03 -8.06
CA VAL A 132 12.75 -14.49 -7.87
C VAL A 132 11.53 -15.20 -8.46
N PHE A 133 10.38 -14.52 -8.47
CA PHE A 133 9.13 -15.04 -9.04
C PHE A 133 8.99 -14.80 -10.55
N GLY A 134 10.05 -14.33 -11.23
CA GLY A 134 10.09 -14.06 -12.66
C GLY A 134 9.47 -12.70 -13.04
N ASN A 135 9.44 -12.45 -14.34
CA ASN A 135 8.84 -11.24 -14.90
C ASN A 135 7.32 -11.23 -14.69
N MET A 136 6.77 -10.04 -14.52
CA MET A 136 5.32 -9.83 -14.46
C MET A 136 4.85 -9.24 -15.79
N GLU A 137 3.60 -9.51 -16.14
CA GLU A 137 2.97 -8.86 -17.29
C GLU A 137 3.12 -7.33 -17.21
N GLY A 138 3.49 -6.71 -18.33
CA GLY A 138 3.75 -5.27 -18.44
C GLY A 138 5.15 -4.83 -18.00
N ASP A 139 6.06 -5.75 -17.66
CA ASP A 139 7.47 -5.41 -17.48
C ASP A 139 8.12 -5.07 -18.83
N PHE A 140 8.81 -3.94 -18.92
CA PHE A 140 9.28 -3.38 -20.17
C PHE A 140 10.77 -2.97 -20.17
N PHE A 141 11.53 -3.37 -19.15
CA PHE A 141 12.97 -3.11 -19.05
C PHE A 141 13.67 -4.18 -18.20
N ASP A 142 14.97 -4.33 -18.41
CA ASP A 142 15.80 -5.21 -17.59
C ASP A 142 15.93 -4.66 -16.17
N ARG A 143 15.60 -5.50 -15.20
CA ARG A 143 15.62 -5.15 -13.78
C ARG A 143 16.71 -5.90 -13.07
N ARG A 144 17.59 -5.18 -12.38
CA ARG A 144 18.72 -5.78 -11.65
C ARG A 144 18.36 -6.28 -10.26
N GLY A 145 17.16 -5.93 -9.78
CA GLY A 145 16.72 -6.24 -8.41
C GLY A 145 17.34 -5.30 -7.39
N ILE A 146 16.46 -4.62 -6.64
CA ILE A 146 16.86 -3.70 -5.58
C ILE A 146 16.77 -4.45 -4.26
N THR A 147 17.85 -4.46 -3.46
CA THR A 147 17.88 -4.85 -2.05
C THR A 147 18.15 -3.62 -1.20
N ILE A 148 17.59 -3.59 0.01
CA ILE A 148 17.80 -2.53 0.99
C ILE A 148 18.99 -2.80 1.91
N LEU A 149 19.60 -4.00 1.78
CA LEU A 149 20.72 -4.43 2.62
C LEU A 149 22.07 -4.31 1.89
N GLU A 150 23.09 -4.03 2.65
CA GLU A 150 24.48 -4.21 2.28
C GLU A 150 24.87 -5.72 2.28
N GLN A 151 26.09 -6.03 1.86
CA GLN A 151 26.56 -7.42 1.79
C GLN A 151 26.69 -8.08 3.18
N ASP A 152 26.91 -7.29 4.21
CA ASP A 152 27.00 -7.74 5.61
C ASP A 152 25.64 -7.88 6.30
N GLY A 153 24.55 -7.63 5.59
CA GLY A 153 23.19 -7.73 6.10
C GLY A 153 22.69 -6.49 6.86
N THR A 154 23.46 -5.42 6.91
CA THR A 154 23.01 -4.13 7.48
C THR A 154 22.18 -3.35 6.47
N LEU A 155 21.36 -2.41 6.94
CA LEU A 155 20.63 -1.50 6.06
C LEU A 155 21.60 -0.55 5.37
N LYS A 156 21.35 -0.28 4.08
CA LYS A 156 22.06 0.75 3.32
C LYS A 156 21.87 2.12 3.95
N GLU A 157 22.91 2.96 3.91
CA GLU A 157 22.88 4.31 4.49
C GLU A 157 21.70 5.15 3.94
N CYS A 158 21.44 5.08 2.64
CA CYS A 158 20.33 5.79 2.02
C CYS A 158 18.94 5.40 2.57
N VAL A 159 18.81 4.19 3.15
CA VAL A 159 17.55 3.75 3.78
C VAL A 159 17.31 4.51 5.08
N TYR A 160 18.35 4.79 5.84
CA TYR A 160 18.26 5.62 7.05
C TYR A 160 17.86 7.06 6.70
N ASP A 161 18.46 7.65 5.65
CA ASP A 161 18.08 8.98 5.15
C ASP A 161 16.63 9.06 4.71
N ILE A 162 16.14 7.98 4.06
CA ILE A 162 14.74 7.84 3.66
C ILE A 162 13.83 7.79 4.89
N MET A 163 14.19 7.00 5.90
CA MET A 163 13.44 6.91 7.16
C MET A 163 13.32 8.27 7.85
N ASP A 164 14.42 9.00 7.93
CA ASP A 164 14.47 10.31 8.58
C ASP A 164 13.60 11.34 7.84
N ALA A 165 13.64 11.34 6.50
CA ALA A 165 12.78 12.20 5.69
C ALA A 165 11.28 11.87 5.86
N ILE A 166 10.93 10.59 5.97
CA ILE A 166 9.54 10.11 6.19
C ILE A 166 9.06 10.52 7.57
N LYS A 167 9.89 10.34 8.60
CA LYS A 167 9.58 10.72 9.97
C LYS A 167 9.34 12.23 10.09
N GLU A 168 10.21 13.05 9.47
CA GLU A 168 10.07 14.52 9.49
C GLU A 168 8.69 14.99 8.99
N LYS A 169 8.09 14.26 8.05
CA LYS A 169 6.80 14.59 7.41
C LYS A 169 5.61 13.82 7.99
N ASP A 170 5.82 13.06 9.07
CA ASP A 170 4.79 12.17 9.65
C ASP A 170 4.06 11.34 8.59
N ALA A 171 4.87 10.76 7.68
CA ALA A 171 4.40 9.89 6.61
C ALA A 171 4.63 8.42 6.98
N PHE A 172 4.23 7.51 6.10
CA PHE A 172 4.32 6.07 6.31
C PHE A 172 5.37 5.45 5.40
N LEU A 173 6.16 4.53 5.95
CA LEU A 173 7.07 3.67 5.21
C LEU A 173 6.47 2.28 5.10
N ALA A 174 6.23 1.84 3.87
CA ALA A 174 5.68 0.53 3.58
C ALA A 174 6.77 -0.41 3.03
N THR A 175 6.73 -1.69 3.43
CA THR A 175 7.78 -2.67 3.07
C THR A 175 7.89 -2.98 1.57
N GLY A 176 6.87 -2.66 0.78
CA GLY A 176 6.89 -3.00 -0.64
C GLY A 176 6.88 -4.51 -0.86
N HIS A 177 7.74 -5.00 -1.76
CA HIS A 177 7.91 -6.44 -2.04
C HIS A 177 9.34 -6.92 -1.74
N ILE A 178 10.03 -6.27 -0.82
CA ILE A 178 11.31 -6.76 -0.30
C ILE A 178 11.12 -8.08 0.45
N SER A 179 12.19 -8.82 0.72
CA SER A 179 12.06 -10.13 1.38
C SER A 179 11.51 -10.02 2.81
N PRO A 180 11.00 -11.13 3.38
CA PRO A 180 10.58 -11.15 4.79
C PRO A 180 11.70 -10.74 5.75
N GLU A 181 12.92 -11.16 5.48
CA GLU A 181 14.11 -10.84 6.28
C GLU A 181 14.40 -9.32 6.21
N GLU A 182 14.42 -8.76 4.99
CA GLU A 182 14.57 -7.33 4.78
C GLU A 182 13.44 -6.54 5.48
N SER A 183 12.20 -7.02 5.37
CA SER A 183 11.03 -6.40 6.00
C SER A 183 11.15 -6.38 7.52
N LEU A 184 11.63 -7.47 8.11
CA LEU A 184 11.83 -7.57 9.56
C LEU A 184 12.89 -6.59 10.05
N ILE A 185 14.04 -6.51 9.36
CA ILE A 185 15.13 -5.57 9.68
C ILE A 185 14.63 -4.12 9.55
N LEU A 186 13.97 -3.80 8.42
CA LEU A 186 13.42 -2.48 8.14
C LEU A 186 12.41 -2.04 9.23
N CYS A 187 11.47 -2.93 9.57
CA CYS A 187 10.43 -2.61 10.56
C CYS A 187 11.02 -2.43 11.97
N ARG A 188 11.99 -3.25 12.36
CA ARG A 188 12.67 -3.11 13.66
C ARG A 188 13.40 -1.76 13.76
N GLU A 189 14.13 -1.41 12.73
CA GLU A 189 14.88 -0.15 12.71
C GLU A 189 13.95 1.06 12.59
N GLY A 190 12.94 1.01 11.70
CA GLY A 190 11.94 2.06 11.57
C GLY A 190 11.20 2.32 12.89
N ARG A 191 10.83 1.25 13.62
CA ARG A 191 10.18 1.38 14.92
C ARG A 191 11.08 2.05 15.97
N LYS A 192 12.38 1.70 16.03
CA LYS A 192 13.35 2.35 16.91
C LYS A 192 13.48 3.85 16.63
N ARG A 193 13.40 4.22 15.35
CA ARG A 193 13.47 5.62 14.90
C ARG A 193 12.16 6.38 15.02
N GLY A 194 11.05 5.70 15.33
CA GLY A 194 9.72 6.30 15.43
C GLY A 194 9.09 6.61 14.06
N VAL A 195 9.40 5.81 13.05
CA VAL A 195 8.78 5.86 11.71
C VAL A 195 7.50 5.05 11.73
N ASN A 196 6.45 5.57 11.11
CA ASN A 196 5.19 4.83 10.91
C ASN A 196 5.40 3.75 9.85
N MET A 197 5.26 2.49 10.23
CA MET A 197 5.55 1.33 9.36
C MET A 197 4.27 0.64 8.89
N ILE A 198 4.28 0.17 7.64
CA ILE A 198 3.21 -0.63 7.03
C ILE A 198 3.81 -1.88 6.38
N LEU A 199 3.22 -3.03 6.67
CA LEU A 199 3.52 -4.27 5.95
C LEU A 199 2.67 -4.32 4.67
N THR A 200 3.34 -4.40 3.52
CA THR A 200 2.66 -4.49 2.23
C THR A 200 2.37 -5.94 1.90
N HIS A 201 1.10 -6.31 1.76
CA HIS A 201 0.65 -7.64 1.33
C HIS A 201 1.33 -8.82 2.07
N PRO A 202 1.36 -8.86 3.41
CA PRO A 202 2.14 -9.87 4.14
C PRO A 202 1.71 -11.32 3.86
N GLU A 203 0.51 -11.52 3.33
CA GLU A 203 -0.02 -12.83 2.93
C GLU A 203 0.24 -13.18 1.45
N PHE A 204 0.75 -12.23 0.66
CA PHE A 204 0.96 -12.46 -0.76
C PHE A 204 2.24 -13.30 -1.00
N PRO A 205 2.23 -14.31 -1.90
CA PRO A 205 3.37 -15.22 -2.09
C PRO A 205 4.70 -14.54 -2.40
N ARG A 206 4.69 -13.35 -3.01
CA ARG A 206 5.91 -12.58 -3.33
C ARG A 206 6.46 -11.77 -2.17
N THR A 207 5.80 -11.78 -1.01
CA THR A 207 6.18 -11.01 0.19
C THR A 207 6.26 -11.89 1.43
N ARG A 208 6.09 -13.21 1.25
CA ARG A 208 6.29 -14.24 2.28
C ARG A 208 7.73 -14.64 2.40
#